data_5db86172bfa0e0496fc67c2e77c8abb4
#
_entry.id   5db86172bfa0e0496fc67c2e77c8abb4
#
_cell.length_a   1.000
_cell.length_b   1.000
_cell.length_c   1.000
_cell.angle_alpha   90.00
_cell.angle_beta   90.00
_cell.angle_gamma   90.00
#
_symmetry.space_group_name_H-M   'P 1'
#
loop_
_entity.id
_entity.type
_entity.pdbx_description
1 polymer ?
#
loop_
_entity_poly.entity_id
_entity_poly.type
_entity_poly.pdbx_seq_one_letter_code
_entity_poly.pdbx_strand_id
1 'polypeptide(L)'
;MKFETYPHDTQVCTLKIESISYTTDDLVFAWEEDVPLVVDDSIELPQHNLVSTTMGDCTQVYSTGNFTCIQLVFTLKRRLGYYMFHTYIPTCLIVIMSWISFWIKPEAVPARVTLCVTSLLTLSTQHAQSQKSLPPVSYIKAIDIFMSSCTVFVFASLMEYALVNILMGEAQPDDDGRRRSIRAVVVSPRVSENSALPNGTKPPKPPEAIASECRERAMLVDKISRVIFPTSFILLNCVYWSLYIDS
;
A
#
# COMPACT_ATOMS: atom_id res chain seq x y z
N MET A 1 0.47 6.59 -24.43
CA MET A 1 -0.07 7.00 -23.12
C MET A 1 0.97 6.68 -22.05
N LYS A 2 1.21 7.61 -21.12
CA LYS A 2 2.10 7.40 -19.96
C LYS A 2 1.24 7.30 -18.70
N PHE A 3 1.50 6.30 -17.83
CA PHE A 3 0.71 6.04 -16.63
C PHE A 3 1.52 6.15 -15.34
N GLU A 4 2.64 6.89 -15.37
CA GLU A 4 3.52 7.05 -14.20
C GLU A 4 2.79 7.69 -13.02
N THR A 5 1.96 8.70 -13.29
CA THR A 5 1.16 9.41 -12.28
C THR A 5 -0.25 8.85 -12.11
N TYR A 6 -0.58 7.72 -12.75
CA TYR A 6 -1.90 7.11 -12.64
C TYR A 6 -2.31 6.85 -11.18
N PRO A 7 -3.53 7.21 -10.76
CA PRO A 7 -4.69 7.74 -11.51
C PRO A 7 -4.77 9.29 -11.60
N HIS A 8 -3.75 10.03 -11.21
CA HIS A 8 -3.68 11.49 -11.23
C HIS A 8 -3.19 12.04 -12.59
N ASP A 9 -3.37 11.26 -13.65
CA ASP A 9 -2.78 11.52 -14.95
C ASP A 9 -3.67 12.40 -15.86
N THR A 10 -2.99 13.22 -16.67
CA THR A 10 -3.58 13.93 -17.80
C THR A 10 -3.06 13.28 -19.07
N GLN A 11 -3.94 12.79 -19.93
CA GLN A 11 -3.61 12.10 -21.17
C GLN A 11 -3.86 12.99 -22.38
N VAL A 12 -2.90 12.96 -23.32
CA VAL A 12 -3.03 13.66 -24.60
C VAL A 12 -3.27 12.59 -25.66
N CYS A 13 -4.43 12.66 -26.31
CA CYS A 13 -4.85 11.76 -27.37
C CYS A 13 -4.95 12.51 -28.68
N THR A 14 -4.36 11.99 -29.74
CA THR A 14 -4.38 12.58 -31.08
C THR A 14 -5.21 11.73 -32.02
N LEU A 15 -6.15 12.35 -32.72
CA LEU A 15 -6.82 11.80 -33.88
C LEU A 15 -6.17 12.41 -35.11
N LYS A 16 -5.64 11.57 -36.01
CA LYS A 16 -5.05 11.98 -37.28
C LYS A 16 -5.91 11.45 -38.42
N ILE A 17 -6.19 12.31 -39.38
CA ILE A 17 -6.88 11.96 -40.60
C ILE A 17 -5.92 12.28 -41.75
N GLU A 18 -5.45 11.24 -42.44
CA GLU A 18 -4.44 11.32 -43.49
C GLU A 18 -4.97 10.71 -44.78
N SER A 19 -4.64 11.31 -45.91
CA SER A 19 -4.90 10.75 -47.23
C SER A 19 -3.93 9.61 -47.52
N ILE A 20 -4.43 8.46 -47.95
CA ILE A 20 -3.61 7.27 -48.32
C ILE A 20 -3.24 7.25 -49.80
N SER A 21 -4.12 7.72 -50.70
CA SER A 21 -3.99 7.53 -52.11
C SER A 21 -3.72 8.81 -52.91
N TYR A 22 -4.13 9.95 -52.37
CA TYR A 22 -4.07 11.23 -53.08
C TYR A 22 -2.96 12.10 -52.47
N THR A 23 -2.11 12.66 -53.32
CA THR A 23 -1.13 13.66 -52.89
C THR A 23 -1.74 15.01 -52.68
N THR A 24 -0.99 15.97 -52.12
CA THR A 24 -1.42 17.35 -51.92
C THR A 24 -1.73 18.10 -53.23
N ASP A 25 -1.34 17.54 -54.36
CA ASP A 25 -1.65 18.11 -55.71
C ASP A 25 -3.11 17.81 -56.10
N ASP A 26 -3.68 16.70 -55.59
CA ASP A 26 -5.02 16.25 -55.94
C ASP A 26 -6.03 16.50 -54.81
N LEU A 27 -5.60 16.44 -53.54
CA LEU A 27 -6.47 16.55 -52.37
C LEU A 27 -5.75 17.23 -51.22
N VAL A 28 -6.39 18.27 -50.68
CA VAL A 28 -5.92 18.97 -49.47
C VAL A 28 -7.06 18.98 -48.44
N PHE A 29 -6.76 18.52 -47.23
CA PHE A 29 -7.65 18.69 -46.09
C PHE A 29 -7.43 20.07 -45.44
N ALA A 30 -8.50 20.81 -45.24
CA ALA A 30 -8.46 22.07 -44.54
C ALA A 30 -9.55 22.08 -43.45
N TRP A 31 -9.28 22.78 -42.37
CA TRP A 31 -10.31 23.07 -41.38
C TRP A 31 -11.24 24.18 -41.89
N GLU A 32 -12.50 24.07 -41.55
CA GLU A 32 -13.46 25.14 -41.88
C GLU A 32 -13.10 26.40 -41.08
N GLU A 33 -13.16 27.58 -41.71
CA GLU A 33 -12.73 28.83 -41.11
C GLU A 33 -13.69 29.32 -40.01
N ASP A 34 -15.00 29.15 -40.21
CA ASP A 34 -16.00 29.68 -39.28
C ASP A 34 -16.17 28.80 -38.01
N VAL A 35 -16.36 27.50 -38.18
CA VAL A 35 -16.58 26.55 -37.08
C VAL A 35 -15.78 25.26 -37.33
N PRO A 36 -14.47 25.27 -37.10
CA PRO A 36 -13.60 24.17 -37.47
C PRO A 36 -13.85 22.89 -36.69
N LEU A 37 -14.33 23.01 -35.44
CA LEU A 37 -14.64 21.88 -34.58
C LEU A 37 -15.85 22.19 -33.71
N VAL A 38 -16.87 21.37 -33.82
CA VAL A 38 -18.04 21.41 -32.94
C VAL A 38 -17.87 20.30 -31.89
N VAL A 39 -17.70 20.68 -30.64
CA VAL A 39 -17.73 19.78 -29.49
C VAL A 39 -19.03 20.10 -28.73
N ASP A 40 -19.86 19.07 -28.55
CA ASP A 40 -21.07 19.22 -27.76
C ASP A 40 -20.73 19.46 -26.31
N ASP A 41 -21.23 20.54 -25.70
CA ASP A 41 -21.01 20.88 -24.28
C ASP A 41 -21.59 19.82 -23.32
N SER A 42 -22.50 18.99 -23.82
CA SER A 42 -23.13 17.91 -23.06
C SER A 42 -22.31 16.61 -23.04
N ILE A 43 -21.13 16.56 -23.69
CA ILE A 43 -20.26 15.34 -23.68
C ILE A 43 -19.75 15.07 -22.29
N GLU A 44 -20.27 14.01 -21.68
CA GLU A 44 -19.76 13.46 -20.42
C GLU A 44 -19.00 12.17 -20.67
N LEU A 45 -17.69 12.19 -20.40
CA LEU A 45 -16.87 10.99 -20.38
C LEU A 45 -16.91 10.36 -18.99
N PRO A 46 -17.16 9.04 -18.87
CA PRO A 46 -17.34 8.41 -17.55
C PRO A 46 -16.11 8.48 -16.67
N GLN A 47 -14.91 8.48 -17.23
CA GLN A 47 -13.64 8.43 -16.47
C GLN A 47 -12.75 9.66 -16.65
N HIS A 48 -13.04 10.53 -17.62
CA HIS A 48 -12.21 11.68 -17.97
C HIS A 48 -13.04 12.95 -18.11
N ASN A 49 -12.40 14.09 -17.90
CA ASN A 49 -12.90 15.39 -18.30
C ASN A 49 -12.10 15.85 -19.53
N LEU A 50 -12.78 16.34 -20.55
CA LEU A 50 -12.15 17.01 -21.67
C LEU A 50 -11.74 18.42 -21.21
N VAL A 51 -10.43 18.68 -21.17
CA VAL A 51 -9.87 19.96 -20.70
C VAL A 51 -9.73 20.93 -21.87
N SER A 52 -9.16 20.46 -22.98
CA SER A 52 -8.92 21.27 -24.17
C SER A 52 -8.86 20.42 -25.41
N THR A 53 -9.21 21.06 -26.53
CA THR A 53 -9.04 20.50 -27.88
C THR A 53 -8.19 21.48 -28.68
N THR A 54 -7.23 20.97 -29.41
CA THR A 54 -6.41 21.78 -30.32
C THR A 54 -6.33 21.10 -31.68
N MET A 55 -6.32 21.90 -32.73
CA MET A 55 -6.21 21.46 -34.11
C MET A 55 -4.82 21.74 -34.63
N GLY A 56 -4.34 20.92 -35.55
CA GLY A 56 -3.04 21.07 -36.19
C GLY A 56 -3.01 20.48 -37.58
N ASP A 57 -1.97 20.82 -38.30
CA ASP A 57 -1.57 20.18 -39.54
C ASP A 57 -0.51 19.11 -39.24
N CYS A 58 -0.65 17.94 -39.86
CA CYS A 58 0.30 16.84 -39.74
C CYS A 58 0.75 16.30 -41.09
N THR A 59 0.61 17.12 -42.15
CA THR A 59 1.01 16.78 -43.52
C THR A 59 2.37 16.09 -43.56
N GLN A 60 2.45 14.91 -44.16
CA GLN A 60 3.64 14.08 -44.22
C GLN A 60 4.28 14.11 -45.60
N VAL A 61 5.62 14.16 -45.60
CA VAL A 61 6.42 14.12 -46.80
C VAL A 61 7.03 12.71 -46.95
N TYR A 62 6.57 11.97 -47.95
CA TYR A 62 7.10 10.64 -48.29
C TYR A 62 7.89 10.69 -49.56
N SER A 63 8.65 9.64 -49.87
CA SER A 63 9.39 9.52 -51.14
C SER A 63 8.48 9.50 -52.36
N THR A 64 7.21 9.15 -52.20
CA THR A 64 6.18 9.05 -53.25
C THR A 64 5.36 10.35 -53.42
N GLY A 65 5.58 11.35 -52.60
CA GLY A 65 4.85 12.61 -52.63
C GLY A 65 4.47 13.11 -51.25
N ASN A 66 3.81 14.29 -51.20
CA ASN A 66 3.28 14.88 -49.97
C ASN A 66 1.83 14.42 -49.80
N PHE A 67 1.47 13.98 -48.60
CA PHE A 67 0.11 13.54 -48.25
C PHE A 67 -0.49 14.46 -47.19
N THR A 68 -1.66 14.97 -47.46
CA THR A 68 -2.36 15.87 -46.56
C THR A 68 -2.82 15.14 -45.31
N CYS A 69 -2.58 15.75 -44.16
CA CYS A 69 -2.98 15.21 -42.86
C CYS A 69 -3.43 16.34 -41.94
N ILE A 70 -4.60 16.17 -41.33
CA ILE A 70 -5.06 17.03 -40.23
C ILE A 70 -5.10 16.26 -38.94
N GLN A 71 -4.79 16.93 -37.83
CA GLN A 71 -4.80 16.31 -36.52
C GLN A 71 -5.66 17.10 -35.54
N LEU A 72 -6.35 16.34 -34.69
CA LEU A 72 -7.08 16.83 -33.55
C LEU A 72 -6.45 16.28 -32.28
N VAL A 73 -6.11 17.15 -31.34
CA VAL A 73 -5.47 16.79 -30.08
C VAL A 73 -6.45 17.04 -28.95
N PHE A 74 -6.77 15.98 -28.20
CA PHE A 74 -7.61 16.03 -27.00
C PHE A 74 -6.76 15.93 -25.77
N THR A 75 -6.93 16.86 -24.83
CA THR A 75 -6.35 16.80 -23.50
C THR A 75 -7.40 16.32 -22.52
N LEU A 76 -7.19 15.15 -21.95
CA LEU A 76 -8.15 14.44 -21.09
C LEU A 76 -7.56 14.33 -19.67
N LYS A 77 -8.24 14.92 -18.69
CA LYS A 77 -7.89 14.78 -17.27
C LYS A 77 -8.75 13.71 -16.61
N ARG A 78 -8.13 12.76 -15.90
CA ARG A 78 -8.87 11.66 -15.27
C ARG A 78 -9.66 12.12 -14.04
N ARG A 79 -10.88 11.58 -13.88
CA ARG A 79 -11.73 11.79 -12.70
C ARG A 79 -11.29 10.87 -11.57
N LEU A 80 -10.83 11.45 -10.47
CA LEU A 80 -10.33 10.69 -9.32
C LEU A 80 -11.42 10.04 -8.46
N GLY A 81 -12.66 10.52 -8.53
CA GLY A 81 -13.75 10.08 -7.66
C GLY A 81 -13.93 8.57 -7.62
N TYR A 82 -13.90 7.89 -8.76
CA TYR A 82 -14.02 6.43 -8.84
C TYR A 82 -12.92 5.73 -8.04
N TYR A 83 -11.67 6.14 -8.24
CA TYR A 83 -10.51 5.52 -7.57
C TYR A 83 -10.49 5.82 -6.07
N MET A 84 -10.94 7.02 -5.69
CA MET A 84 -11.07 7.40 -4.28
C MET A 84 -11.98 6.43 -3.53
N PHE A 85 -13.18 6.17 -4.04
CA PHE A 85 -14.16 5.31 -3.39
C PHE A 85 -13.87 3.81 -3.51
N HIS A 86 -13.28 3.37 -4.63
CA HIS A 86 -13.09 1.95 -4.89
C HIS A 86 -11.70 1.42 -4.48
N THR A 87 -10.70 2.30 -4.37
CA THR A 87 -9.32 1.89 -4.06
C THR A 87 -8.78 2.56 -2.80
N TYR A 88 -8.70 3.88 -2.75
CA TYR A 88 -8.02 4.58 -1.65
C TYR A 88 -8.73 4.41 -0.31
N ILE A 89 -10.03 4.69 -0.24
CA ILE A 89 -10.81 4.58 1.01
C ILE A 89 -10.82 3.14 1.54
N PRO A 90 -11.17 2.09 0.77
CA PRO A 90 -11.16 0.73 1.27
C PRO A 90 -9.77 0.29 1.76
N THR A 91 -8.72 0.66 1.04
CA THR A 91 -7.33 0.35 1.43
C THR A 91 -6.96 1.00 2.77
N CYS A 92 -7.26 2.29 2.95
CA CYS A 92 -7.05 2.98 4.23
C CYS A 92 -7.82 2.32 5.38
N LEU A 93 -9.07 1.93 5.15
CA LEU A 93 -9.88 1.24 6.17
C LEU A 93 -9.26 -0.10 6.59
N ILE A 94 -8.74 -0.88 5.64
CA ILE A 94 -8.05 -2.15 5.95
C ILE A 94 -6.80 -1.91 6.78
N VAL A 95 -6.02 -0.87 6.48
CA VAL A 95 -4.84 -0.49 7.28
C VAL A 95 -5.25 -0.10 8.69
N ILE A 96 -6.31 0.73 8.86
CA ILE A 96 -6.84 1.11 10.17
C ILE A 96 -7.35 -0.11 10.94
N MET A 97 -8.04 -1.05 10.27
CA MET A 97 -8.49 -2.31 10.87
C MET A 97 -7.32 -3.14 11.40
N SER A 98 -6.17 -3.16 10.72
CA SER A 98 -4.99 -3.88 11.21
C SER A 98 -4.47 -3.32 12.54
N TRP A 99 -4.62 -2.01 12.80
CA TRP A 99 -4.19 -1.39 14.06
C TRP A 99 -5.06 -1.75 15.26
N ILE A 100 -6.30 -2.20 15.05
CA ILE A 100 -7.17 -2.69 16.14
C ILE A 100 -6.48 -3.84 16.89
N SER A 101 -5.59 -4.59 16.21
CA SER A 101 -4.79 -5.63 16.83
C SER A 101 -4.00 -5.14 18.06
N PHE A 102 -3.51 -3.89 18.07
CA PHE A 102 -2.76 -3.31 19.21
C PHE A 102 -3.62 -3.06 20.46
N TRP A 103 -4.97 -3.02 20.33
CA TRP A 103 -5.90 -2.82 21.43
C TRP A 103 -6.38 -4.16 22.02
N ILE A 104 -6.20 -5.27 21.28
CA ILE A 104 -6.54 -6.60 21.75
C ILE A 104 -5.47 -7.07 22.74
N LYS A 105 -5.89 -7.74 23.82
CA LYS A 105 -4.96 -8.27 24.83
C LYS A 105 -3.91 -9.19 24.18
N PRO A 106 -2.63 -9.08 24.57
CA PRO A 106 -1.56 -9.90 24.00
C PRO A 106 -1.79 -11.42 24.13
N GLU A 107 -2.51 -11.83 25.18
CA GLU A 107 -2.83 -13.25 25.43
C GLU A 107 -3.82 -13.83 24.40
N ALA A 108 -4.60 -12.99 23.70
CA ALA A 108 -5.56 -13.41 22.68
C ALA A 108 -4.87 -13.64 21.33
N VAL A 109 -3.88 -14.54 21.30
CA VAL A 109 -3.05 -14.88 20.14
C VAL A 109 -3.84 -15.13 18.86
N PRO A 110 -4.87 -16.04 18.84
CA PRO A 110 -5.59 -16.34 17.60
C PRO A 110 -6.34 -15.13 17.03
N ALA A 111 -6.89 -14.27 17.89
CA ALA A 111 -7.61 -13.08 17.44
C ALA A 111 -6.71 -12.08 16.73
N ARG A 112 -5.53 -11.78 17.29
CA ARG A 112 -4.55 -10.84 16.71
C ARG A 112 -3.99 -11.37 15.39
N VAL A 113 -3.58 -12.65 15.34
CA VAL A 113 -3.05 -13.28 14.12
C VAL A 113 -4.10 -13.27 13.01
N THR A 114 -5.32 -13.71 13.30
CA THR A 114 -6.40 -13.77 12.30
C THR A 114 -6.64 -12.39 11.70
N LEU A 115 -6.70 -11.34 12.53
CA LEU A 115 -6.96 -9.97 12.08
C LEU A 115 -5.84 -9.44 11.19
N CYS A 116 -4.58 -9.63 11.56
CA CYS A 116 -3.43 -9.19 10.76
C CYS A 116 -3.33 -9.97 9.43
N VAL A 117 -3.48 -11.29 9.46
CA VAL A 117 -3.37 -12.14 8.25
C VAL A 117 -4.53 -11.86 7.29
N THR A 118 -5.76 -11.72 7.79
CA THR A 118 -6.91 -11.38 6.93
C THR A 118 -6.77 -10.00 6.30
N SER A 119 -6.28 -9.00 7.04
CA SER A 119 -6.01 -7.67 6.51
C SER A 119 -4.94 -7.71 5.41
N LEU A 120 -3.85 -8.46 5.60
CA LEU A 120 -2.80 -8.62 4.60
C LEU A 120 -3.32 -9.31 3.33
N LEU A 121 -4.11 -10.39 3.50
CA LEU A 121 -4.71 -11.10 2.37
C LEU A 121 -5.67 -10.21 1.58
N THR A 122 -6.51 -9.44 2.28
CA THR A 122 -7.47 -8.52 1.65
C THR A 122 -6.74 -7.42 0.87
N LEU A 123 -5.66 -6.83 1.42
CA LEU A 123 -4.83 -5.88 0.69
C LEU A 123 -4.18 -6.48 -0.55
N SER A 124 -3.66 -7.70 -0.44
CA SER A 124 -3.04 -8.40 -1.57
C SER A 124 -4.05 -8.64 -2.71
N THR A 125 -5.28 -9.01 -2.37
CA THR A 125 -6.35 -9.20 -3.38
C THR A 125 -6.78 -7.87 -4.02
N GLN A 126 -6.90 -6.79 -3.24
CA GLN A 126 -7.18 -5.45 -3.77
C GLN A 126 -6.06 -4.95 -4.69
N HIS A 127 -4.81 -5.14 -4.31
CA HIS A 127 -3.67 -4.78 -5.15
C HIS A 127 -3.71 -5.54 -6.48
N ALA A 128 -3.95 -6.86 -6.46
CA ALA A 128 -4.08 -7.66 -7.67
C ALA A 128 -5.26 -7.21 -8.56
N GLN A 129 -6.39 -6.81 -7.97
CA GLN A 129 -7.53 -6.28 -8.71
C GLN A 129 -7.23 -4.92 -9.37
N SER A 130 -6.54 -4.02 -8.66
CA SER A 130 -6.17 -2.72 -9.21
C SER A 130 -5.21 -2.84 -10.41
N GLN A 131 -4.35 -3.86 -10.42
CA GLN A 131 -3.45 -4.13 -11.54
C GLN A 131 -4.15 -4.66 -12.79
N LYS A 132 -5.28 -5.38 -12.64
CA LYS A 132 -6.03 -5.94 -13.77
C LYS A 132 -6.74 -4.89 -14.63
N SER A 133 -6.98 -3.71 -14.10
CA SER A 133 -7.67 -2.63 -14.82
C SER A 133 -6.81 -1.91 -15.85
N LEU A 134 -5.49 -2.14 -15.85
CA LEU A 134 -4.55 -1.54 -16.80
C LEU A 134 -3.75 -2.60 -17.55
N PRO A 135 -3.30 -2.28 -18.78
CA PRO A 135 -2.35 -3.15 -19.47
C PRO A 135 -1.04 -3.24 -18.67
N PRO A 136 -0.31 -4.37 -18.74
CA PRO A 136 0.96 -4.53 -18.05
C PRO A 136 1.98 -3.53 -18.59
N VAL A 137 2.51 -2.70 -17.68
CA VAL A 137 3.56 -1.71 -17.98
C VAL A 137 4.78 -2.00 -17.10
N SER A 138 5.98 -1.71 -17.63
CA SER A 138 7.25 -2.01 -16.97
C SER A 138 7.70 -0.95 -15.94
N TYR A 139 6.96 0.14 -15.78
CA TYR A 139 7.27 1.21 -14.84
C TYR A 139 6.26 1.25 -13.67
N ILE A 140 6.71 1.83 -12.55
CA ILE A 140 5.92 1.93 -11.32
C ILE A 140 4.91 3.07 -11.47
N LYS A 141 3.65 2.81 -11.14
CA LYS A 141 2.57 3.81 -11.11
C LYS A 141 2.40 4.41 -9.71
N ALA A 142 1.84 5.62 -9.61
CA ALA A 142 1.57 6.24 -8.32
C ALA A 142 0.68 5.37 -7.41
N ILE A 143 -0.33 4.72 -7.97
CA ILE A 143 -1.20 3.79 -7.23
C ILE A 143 -0.43 2.60 -6.66
N ASP A 144 0.58 2.07 -7.36
CA ASP A 144 1.38 0.94 -6.90
C ASP A 144 2.24 1.33 -5.69
N ILE A 145 2.76 2.56 -5.67
CA ILE A 145 3.50 3.10 -4.53
C ILE A 145 2.59 3.18 -3.30
N PHE A 146 1.36 3.69 -3.48
CA PHE A 146 0.38 3.76 -2.40
C PHE A 146 0.01 2.38 -1.85
N MET A 147 -0.35 1.44 -2.72
CA MET A 147 -0.74 0.08 -2.34
C MET A 147 0.39 -0.69 -1.68
N SER A 148 1.62 -0.55 -2.18
CA SER A 148 2.81 -1.18 -1.59
C SER A 148 3.12 -0.61 -0.21
N SER A 149 3.01 0.71 -0.02
CA SER A 149 3.23 1.33 1.28
C SER A 149 2.18 0.86 2.31
N CYS A 150 0.90 0.77 1.94
CA CYS A 150 -0.16 0.22 2.79
C CYS A 150 0.12 -1.24 3.18
N THR A 151 0.60 -2.05 2.23
CA THR A 151 0.99 -3.46 2.49
C THR A 151 2.13 -3.55 3.49
N VAL A 152 3.14 -2.69 3.38
CA VAL A 152 4.25 -2.61 4.35
C VAL A 152 3.75 -2.26 5.75
N PHE A 153 2.79 -1.32 5.89
CA PHE A 153 2.21 -0.98 7.19
C PHE A 153 1.49 -2.16 7.85
N VAL A 154 0.69 -2.90 7.09
CA VAL A 154 -0.01 -4.09 7.62
C VAL A 154 0.99 -5.21 7.94
N PHE A 155 2.02 -5.41 7.12
CA PHE A 155 3.07 -6.37 7.41
C PHE A 155 3.86 -5.97 8.67
N ALA A 156 4.18 -4.68 8.84
CA ALA A 156 4.86 -4.18 10.05
C ALA A 156 4.02 -4.39 11.31
N SER A 157 2.69 -4.28 11.24
CA SER A 157 1.80 -4.59 12.37
C SER A 157 1.82 -6.09 12.73
N LEU A 158 1.98 -6.97 11.75
CA LEU A 158 2.16 -8.41 11.99
C LEU A 158 3.52 -8.70 12.65
N MET A 159 4.57 -8.02 12.21
CA MET A 159 5.92 -8.17 12.80
C MET A 159 5.97 -7.64 14.25
N GLU A 160 5.27 -6.54 14.52
CA GLU A 160 5.10 -6.04 15.89
C GLU A 160 4.44 -7.08 16.79
N TYR A 161 3.36 -7.69 16.32
CA TYR A 161 2.70 -8.76 17.05
C TYR A 161 3.66 -9.95 17.31
N ALA A 162 4.45 -10.38 16.32
CA ALA A 162 5.43 -11.45 16.48
C ALA A 162 6.45 -11.10 17.57
N LEU A 163 6.93 -9.85 17.60
CA LEU A 163 7.83 -9.35 18.64
C LEU A 163 7.19 -9.41 20.03
N VAL A 164 5.96 -8.94 20.17
CA VAL A 164 5.18 -8.99 21.42
C VAL A 164 5.02 -10.44 21.90
N ASN A 165 4.75 -11.36 20.98
CA ASN A 165 4.58 -12.79 21.30
C ASN A 165 5.88 -13.44 21.78
N ILE A 166 7.03 -13.09 21.19
CA ILE A 166 8.35 -13.56 21.62
C ILE A 166 8.64 -13.04 23.05
N LEU A 167 8.43 -11.75 23.30
CA LEU A 167 8.63 -11.15 24.63
C LEU A 167 7.73 -11.79 25.70
N MET A 168 6.51 -12.18 25.32
CA MET A 168 5.58 -12.89 26.22
C MET A 168 5.96 -14.36 26.40
N GLY A 169 6.49 -15.02 25.37
CA GLY A 169 6.93 -16.43 25.42
C GLY A 169 8.11 -16.66 26.35
N GLU A 170 9.03 -15.70 26.45
CA GLU A 170 10.12 -15.73 27.45
C GLU A 170 9.62 -15.63 28.90
N ALA A 171 8.39 -15.13 29.09
CA ALA A 171 7.77 -14.98 30.40
C ALA A 171 7.08 -16.26 30.92
N GLN A 172 6.84 -17.26 30.06
CA GLN A 172 6.32 -18.56 30.49
C GLN A 172 7.47 -19.49 30.91
N PRO A 173 7.64 -19.78 32.21
CA PRO A 173 8.57 -20.83 32.62
C PRO A 173 8.04 -22.13 32.02
N ASP A 174 8.92 -22.86 31.33
CA ASP A 174 8.68 -24.18 30.79
C ASP A 174 7.99 -25.06 31.86
N ASP A 175 6.73 -25.40 31.64
CA ASP A 175 5.97 -26.35 32.50
C ASP A 175 6.68 -27.74 32.53
N ASP A 176 7.50 -28.01 31.53
CA ASP A 176 8.39 -29.18 31.44
C ASP A 176 9.58 -29.10 32.42
N GLY A 177 10.10 -27.90 32.71
CA GLY A 177 11.09 -27.67 33.75
C GLY A 177 10.53 -27.91 35.15
N ARG A 178 9.29 -27.54 35.38
CA ARG A 178 8.56 -27.78 36.65
C ARG A 178 8.29 -29.27 36.85
N ARG A 179 7.90 -29.98 35.82
CA ARG A 179 7.71 -31.46 35.88
C ARG A 179 9.02 -32.22 36.09
N ARG A 180 10.13 -31.76 35.51
CA ARG A 180 11.47 -32.35 35.78
C ARG A 180 11.95 -32.03 37.19
N SER A 181 11.74 -30.83 37.69
CA SER A 181 12.10 -30.43 39.08
C SER A 181 11.28 -31.23 40.11
N ILE A 182 9.97 -31.39 39.91
CA ILE A 182 9.12 -32.20 40.79
C ILE A 182 9.54 -33.70 40.76
N ARG A 183 9.91 -34.22 39.58
CA ARG A 183 10.38 -35.59 39.45
C ARG A 183 11.76 -35.82 40.10
N ALA A 184 12.63 -34.80 40.03
CA ALA A 184 13.94 -34.85 40.71
C ALA A 184 13.81 -34.76 42.26
N VAL A 185 12.84 -33.99 42.77
CA VAL A 185 12.57 -33.87 44.20
C VAL A 185 11.94 -35.15 44.79
N VAL A 186 11.15 -35.87 43.99
CA VAL A 186 10.49 -37.13 44.48
C VAL A 186 11.43 -38.34 44.45
N VAL A 187 12.53 -38.29 43.69
CA VAL A 187 13.46 -39.45 43.50
C VAL A 187 14.75 -39.32 44.30
N SER A 188 15.07 -38.20 45.00
CA SER A 188 16.32 -38.05 45.74
C SER A 188 16.09 -38.19 47.24
N PRO A 189 16.65 -39.24 47.90
CA PRO A 189 16.68 -39.31 49.34
C PRO A 189 17.86 -38.45 49.84
N ARG A 190 17.55 -37.61 50.86
CA ARG A 190 18.47 -37.02 51.85
C ARG A 190 19.96 -37.13 51.56
N VAL A 191 20.62 -36.04 51.24
CA VAL A 191 22.02 -35.81 51.62
C VAL A 191 22.21 -34.33 51.97
N SER A 192 22.50 -34.16 53.29
CA SER A 192 23.43 -33.25 53.94
C SER A 192 23.50 -31.77 53.50
N GLU A 193 23.06 -30.95 54.42
CA GLU A 193 23.50 -29.59 54.75
C GLU A 193 25.02 -29.49 54.77
N ASN A 194 25.59 -28.58 54.02
CA ASN A 194 26.82 -27.81 54.19
C ASN A 194 27.57 -27.65 52.88
N SER A 195 27.29 -26.59 52.17
CA SER A 195 28.25 -25.98 51.26
C SER A 195 27.98 -24.44 51.23
N ALA A 196 28.93 -23.73 51.82
CA ALA A 196 28.96 -22.26 51.85
C ALA A 196 28.93 -21.67 50.43
N LEU A 197 28.03 -20.74 50.21
CA LEU A 197 27.92 -19.93 48.99
C LEU A 197 29.16 -19.03 48.85
N PRO A 198 29.81 -18.95 47.67
CA PRO A 198 30.79 -17.91 47.40
C PRO A 198 30.10 -16.54 47.28
N ASN A 199 30.67 -15.60 48.02
CA ASN A 199 30.26 -14.21 48.06
C ASN A 199 30.31 -13.54 46.67
N GLY A 200 29.21 -12.95 46.19
CA GLY A 200 29.24 -11.94 45.13
C GLY A 200 28.27 -12.05 43.98
N THR A 201 27.46 -13.10 43.89
CA THR A 201 26.43 -13.18 42.85
C THR A 201 25.08 -12.69 43.39
N LYS A 202 24.51 -11.64 42.76
CA LYS A 202 23.14 -11.23 43.03
C LYS A 202 22.22 -12.46 42.92
N PRO A 203 21.28 -12.65 43.87
CA PRO A 203 20.36 -13.79 43.78
C PRO A 203 19.59 -13.71 42.46
N PRO A 204 19.38 -14.84 41.76
CA PRO A 204 18.56 -14.86 40.55
C PRO A 204 17.19 -14.32 40.87
N LYS A 205 16.69 -13.36 40.06
CA LYS A 205 15.35 -12.82 40.23
C LYS A 205 14.33 -13.96 40.22
N PRO A 206 13.33 -13.94 41.13
CA PRO A 206 12.28 -14.95 41.10
C PRO A 206 11.59 -14.99 39.75
N PRO A 207 11.19 -16.16 39.22
CA PRO A 207 10.62 -16.31 37.89
C PRO A 207 9.39 -15.45 37.66
N GLU A 208 8.61 -15.14 38.70
CA GLU A 208 7.45 -14.22 38.64
C GLU A 208 7.86 -12.77 38.36
N ALA A 209 9.01 -12.33 38.87
CA ALA A 209 9.51 -10.97 38.64
C ALA A 209 10.03 -10.79 37.19
N ILE A 210 10.60 -11.84 36.58
CA ILE A 210 11.03 -11.84 35.18
C ILE A 210 9.79 -11.82 34.27
N ALA A 211 8.78 -12.62 34.59
CA ALA A 211 7.52 -12.68 33.84
C ALA A 211 6.76 -11.32 33.85
N SER A 212 6.75 -10.64 34.98
CA SER A 212 6.10 -9.29 35.08
C SER A 212 6.86 -8.25 34.26
N GLU A 213 8.19 -8.27 34.27
CA GLU A 213 9.03 -7.33 33.53
C GLU A 213 8.88 -7.53 32.00
N CYS A 214 8.82 -8.77 31.53
CA CYS A 214 8.58 -9.08 30.12
C CYS A 214 7.18 -8.65 29.68
N ARG A 215 6.17 -8.85 30.50
CA ARG A 215 4.79 -8.41 30.23
C ARG A 215 4.67 -6.88 30.14
N GLU A 216 5.37 -6.16 31.04
CA GLU A 216 5.41 -4.70 30.98
C GLU A 216 6.06 -4.19 29.69
N ARG A 217 7.16 -4.80 29.26
CA ARG A 217 7.83 -4.47 27.99
C ARG A 217 6.90 -4.73 26.79
N ALA A 218 6.20 -5.86 26.76
CA ALA A 218 5.27 -6.19 25.72
C ALA A 218 4.11 -5.16 25.63
N MET A 219 3.54 -4.78 26.77
CA MET A 219 2.51 -3.74 26.82
C MET A 219 3.04 -2.35 26.45
N LEU A 220 4.31 -2.05 26.68
CA LEU A 220 4.94 -0.81 26.30
C LEU A 220 5.12 -0.74 24.78
N VAL A 221 5.51 -1.84 24.12
CA VAL A 221 5.58 -1.94 22.66
C VAL A 221 4.21 -1.67 22.04
N ASP A 222 3.13 -2.33 22.52
CA ASP A 222 1.76 -2.08 22.06
C ASP A 222 1.35 -0.60 22.24
N LYS A 223 1.68 0.03 23.37
CA LYS A 223 1.36 1.45 23.63
C LYS A 223 2.07 2.40 22.66
N ILE A 224 3.33 2.14 22.39
CA ILE A 224 4.14 2.93 21.43
C ILE A 224 3.59 2.75 20.02
N SER A 225 3.28 1.52 19.62
CA SER A 225 2.75 1.18 18.31
C SER A 225 1.40 1.85 18.03
N ARG A 226 0.52 1.97 19.02
CA ARG A 226 -0.77 2.72 18.93
C ARG A 226 -0.61 4.18 18.50
N VAL A 227 0.54 4.80 18.73
CA VAL A 227 0.80 6.19 18.35
C VAL A 227 1.65 6.26 17.09
N ILE A 228 2.72 5.46 17.02
CA ILE A 228 3.67 5.52 15.90
C ILE A 228 3.01 5.13 14.58
N PHE A 229 2.22 4.04 14.53
CA PHE A 229 1.60 3.57 13.30
C PHE A 229 0.63 4.58 12.69
N PRO A 230 -0.36 5.13 13.42
CA PRO A 230 -1.25 6.15 12.88
C PRO A 230 -0.52 7.42 12.44
N THR A 231 0.43 7.93 13.24
CA THR A 231 1.15 9.16 12.92
C THR A 231 2.03 9.00 11.68
N SER A 232 2.76 7.90 11.55
CA SER A 232 3.59 7.63 10.37
C SER A 232 2.75 7.40 9.11
N PHE A 233 1.59 6.77 9.23
CA PHE A 233 0.66 6.59 8.12
C PHE A 233 0.04 7.91 7.64
N ILE A 234 -0.36 8.78 8.57
CA ILE A 234 -0.86 10.13 8.23
C ILE A 234 0.23 10.92 7.52
N LEU A 235 1.46 10.90 8.03
CA LEU A 235 2.59 11.58 7.40
C LEU A 235 2.83 11.05 5.98
N LEU A 236 2.81 9.74 5.78
CA LEU A 236 2.97 9.13 4.46
C LEU A 236 1.84 9.56 3.52
N ASN A 237 0.58 9.56 3.98
CA ASN A 237 -0.55 10.04 3.16
C ASN A 237 -0.38 11.52 2.80
N CYS A 238 0.02 12.39 3.74
CA CYS A 238 0.28 13.80 3.45
C CYS A 238 1.35 13.98 2.38
N VAL A 239 2.46 13.24 2.47
CA VAL A 239 3.53 13.27 1.46
C VAL A 239 3.03 12.75 0.11
N TYR A 240 2.32 11.63 0.09
CA TYR A 240 1.76 11.07 -1.15
C TYR A 240 0.83 12.05 -1.86
N TRP A 241 -0.14 12.60 -1.15
CA TRP A 241 -1.09 13.55 -1.73
C TRP A 241 -0.44 14.86 -2.15
N SER A 242 0.55 15.37 -1.40
CA SER A 242 1.27 16.59 -1.79
C SER A 242 2.10 16.40 -3.07
N LEU A 243 2.58 15.19 -3.36
CA LEU A 243 3.36 14.90 -4.56
C LEU A 243 2.50 14.67 -5.81
N TYR A 244 1.29 14.12 -5.64
CA TYR A 244 0.48 13.65 -6.77
C TYR A 244 -0.81 14.43 -7.02
N ILE A 245 -1.23 15.34 -6.12
CA ILE A 245 -2.48 16.11 -6.31
C ILE A 245 -2.33 17.20 -7.37
N ASP A 246 -1.11 17.74 -7.56
CA ASP A 246 -0.80 18.84 -8.47
C ASP A 246 -0.15 18.37 -9.79
N SER A 247 0.01 17.05 -10.01
CA SER A 247 0.46 16.49 -11.28
C SER A 247 -0.70 16.08 -12.17
#